data_86db188c2bce9757c704cdfc90ec1bcb
#
_entry.id   86db188c2bce9757c704cdfc90ec1bcb
#
_cell.length_a   1.000
_cell.length_b   1.000
_cell.length_c   1.000
_cell.angle_alpha   90.00
_cell.angle_beta   90.00
_cell.angle_gamma   90.00
#
_symmetry.space_group_name_H-M   'P 1'
#
loop_
_entity.id
_entity.type
_entity.pdbx_description
1 polymer ?
#
loop_
_entity_poly.entity_id
_entity_poly.type
_entity_poly.pdbx_seq_one_letter_code
_entity_poly.pdbx_strand_id
1 'polypeptide(L)'
;LFDRLFEAQPTELAELEEFAGALLNGKNELDSGLFCQIYQALLSRARHTKDRNAIIRYLYWLGIGRHNMCAKMVGIDLADIEYYMSQMRLCFAEAAAYLKYFDEIDDVETKGYILRSRANTALGQFKSASAKIRVIKQTLQILQDKEYQKNAPELPWDRYLYMTHQQMASSISYNRDNDMTAQDVVTIMESAHIVHQQRITESLNKQEAPPIRTAFSCYAVEYYCGLLTLEELLGRIEKLMNQVDTSSFSLENMYAAISLPAFYCQYLREYPEQLSKREKYLENLYPKVLSYAEAFPKNEANEQIFFYLRQLSTTFIETPHSISYGDFQQNIMIHFAPDVYVHSQVVGKTTAILCDIILLEEPNFFDDIEQIRAITNFDAKRQAVYDFAMNCGVLHDVGKINFINLFSRTARQWFDEEYEITRLHTIVGHKRLDTCASTHNYAAAALGHHSWYDGSHGYPETYKRLACPYRQIVDVVGLIDWIDNTLNRPWLYGHPKKNFEEIIQEALSLEGKRFSPLLTARLRDSSVLEHIRQTFLSA
;
A
#
# COMPACT_ATOMS: atom_id res chain seq x y z
N LEU A 1 9.91 7.62 -29.09
CA LEU A 1 10.49 8.75 -28.34
C LEU A 1 11.88 8.37 -27.79
N PHE A 2 12.01 7.21 -27.12
CA PHE A 2 13.27 6.79 -26.50
C PHE A 2 14.41 6.58 -27.52
N ASP A 3 14.12 6.05 -28.72
CA ASP A 3 15.13 5.82 -29.76
C ASP A 3 15.77 7.11 -30.28
N ARG A 4 15.05 8.24 -30.22
CA ARG A 4 15.54 9.57 -30.64
C ARG A 4 16.16 10.39 -29.50
N LEU A 5 16.06 9.93 -28.26
CA LEU A 5 16.46 10.73 -27.09
C LEU A 5 17.96 11.07 -27.10
N PHE A 6 18.82 10.19 -27.61
CA PHE A 6 20.27 10.44 -27.70
C PHE A 6 20.63 11.49 -28.76
N GLU A 7 19.76 11.70 -29.74
CA GLU A 7 19.91 12.70 -30.81
C GLU A 7 19.08 13.98 -30.54
N ALA A 8 18.28 13.99 -29.48
CA ALA A 8 17.35 15.06 -29.15
C ALA A 8 18.08 16.40 -28.91
N GLN A 9 17.49 17.46 -29.45
CA GLN A 9 17.97 18.84 -29.25
C GLN A 9 17.61 19.34 -27.83
N PRO A 10 18.31 20.33 -27.27
CA PRO A 10 18.00 20.86 -25.94
C PRO A 10 16.55 21.32 -25.74
N THR A 11 15.90 21.86 -26.78
CA THR A 11 14.49 22.27 -26.75
C THR A 11 13.55 21.05 -26.55
N GLU A 12 13.81 19.94 -27.26
CA GLU A 12 13.01 18.71 -27.16
C GLU A 12 13.18 18.08 -25.76
N LEU A 13 14.36 18.20 -25.15
CA LEU A 13 14.59 17.73 -23.78
C LEU A 13 13.81 18.57 -22.77
N ALA A 14 13.78 19.90 -22.94
CA ALA A 14 13.02 20.80 -22.09
C ALA A 14 11.51 20.54 -22.18
N GLU A 15 10.98 20.32 -23.37
CA GLU A 15 9.58 19.92 -23.57
C GLU A 15 9.25 18.60 -22.90
N LEU A 16 10.17 17.63 -22.95
CA LEU A 16 10.00 16.33 -22.28
C LEU A 16 10.03 16.47 -20.76
N GLU A 17 10.91 17.32 -20.21
CA GLU A 17 10.96 17.63 -18.78
C GLU A 17 9.68 18.36 -18.31
N GLU A 18 9.16 19.31 -19.10
CA GLU A 18 7.91 20.00 -18.80
C GLU A 18 6.72 19.03 -18.81
N PHE A 19 6.63 18.15 -19.82
CA PHE A 19 5.63 17.10 -19.89
C PHE A 19 5.72 16.18 -18.66
N ALA A 20 6.92 15.71 -18.30
CA ALA A 20 7.13 14.89 -17.13
C ALA A 20 6.69 15.63 -15.84
N GLY A 21 7.01 16.91 -15.70
CA GLY A 21 6.58 17.74 -14.58
C GLY A 21 5.04 17.82 -14.45
N ALA A 22 4.33 17.87 -15.58
CA ALA A 22 2.87 17.89 -15.60
C ALA A 22 2.25 16.57 -15.05
N LEU A 23 2.94 15.43 -15.19
CA LEU A 23 2.51 14.14 -14.63
C LEU A 23 2.56 14.09 -13.09
N LEU A 24 3.31 14.97 -12.43
CA LEU A 24 3.36 15.06 -10.97
C LEU A 24 2.46 16.15 -10.37
N ASN A 25 2.09 17.16 -11.14
CA ASN A 25 1.43 18.37 -10.64
C ASN A 25 -0.11 18.31 -10.66
N GLY A 26 -0.70 17.17 -11.01
CA GLY A 26 -2.14 16.92 -10.89
C GLY A 26 -3.04 17.74 -11.84
N LYS A 27 -2.48 18.45 -12.83
CA LYS A 27 -3.27 19.08 -13.91
C LYS A 27 -3.79 18.05 -14.90
N ASN A 28 -3.11 16.92 -14.98
CA ASN A 28 -3.49 15.72 -15.71
C ASN A 28 -3.44 14.54 -14.75
N GLU A 29 -3.82 13.36 -15.20
CA GLU A 29 -3.71 12.13 -14.43
C GLU A 29 -2.29 11.94 -13.87
N LEU A 30 -2.17 11.71 -12.55
CA LEU A 30 -0.89 11.45 -11.89
C LEU A 30 -0.31 10.12 -12.39
N ASP A 31 0.73 10.16 -13.21
CA ASP A 31 1.39 8.98 -13.75
C ASP A 31 2.85 8.87 -13.31
N SER A 32 3.06 8.37 -12.09
CA SER A 32 4.39 8.17 -11.52
C SER A 32 5.22 7.11 -12.28
N GLY A 33 4.57 6.11 -12.91
CA GLY A 33 5.25 5.10 -13.72
C GLY A 33 5.86 5.71 -14.98
N LEU A 34 5.06 6.43 -15.77
CA LEU A 34 5.54 7.12 -16.97
C LEU A 34 6.59 8.18 -16.61
N PHE A 35 6.40 8.92 -15.52
CA PHE A 35 7.38 9.86 -15.00
C PHE A 35 8.74 9.20 -14.75
N CYS A 36 8.76 8.05 -14.07
CA CYS A 36 9.99 7.29 -13.81
C CYS A 36 10.67 6.85 -15.12
N GLN A 37 9.92 6.35 -16.09
CA GLN A 37 10.46 5.93 -17.38
C GLN A 37 11.13 7.08 -18.14
N ILE A 38 10.49 8.26 -18.14
CA ILE A 38 11.05 9.46 -18.78
C ILE A 38 12.38 9.85 -18.09
N TYR A 39 12.38 9.99 -16.77
CA TYR A 39 13.61 10.41 -16.06
C TYR A 39 14.71 9.35 -16.09
N GLN A 40 14.38 8.07 -16.19
CA GLN A 40 15.37 7.01 -16.38
C GLN A 40 16.06 7.11 -17.76
N ALA A 41 15.31 7.44 -18.80
CA ALA A 41 15.85 7.67 -20.14
C ALA A 41 16.70 8.96 -20.21
N LEU A 42 16.23 10.06 -19.63
CA LEU A 42 16.98 11.31 -19.52
C LEU A 42 18.30 11.11 -18.75
N LEU A 43 18.27 10.36 -17.63
CA LEU A 43 19.44 10.03 -16.86
C LEU A 43 20.46 9.20 -17.66
N SER A 44 19.98 8.22 -18.43
CA SER A 44 20.83 7.39 -19.29
C SER A 44 21.57 8.24 -20.32
N ARG A 45 20.86 9.19 -20.94
CA ARG A 45 21.47 10.17 -21.86
C ARG A 45 22.50 11.06 -21.16
N ALA A 46 22.14 11.64 -20.01
CA ALA A 46 23.03 12.52 -19.26
C ALA A 46 24.33 11.80 -18.83
N ARG A 47 24.23 10.53 -18.45
CA ARG A 47 25.42 9.69 -18.15
C ARG A 47 26.28 9.46 -19.40
N HIS A 48 25.64 9.24 -20.56
CA HIS A 48 26.36 9.07 -21.83
C HIS A 48 27.13 10.35 -22.22
N THR A 49 26.47 11.51 -22.10
CA THR A 49 27.08 12.84 -22.39
C THR A 49 27.99 13.35 -21.27
N LYS A 50 28.04 12.67 -20.12
CA LYS A 50 28.79 13.06 -18.91
C LYS A 50 28.39 14.43 -18.36
N ASP A 51 27.14 14.83 -18.55
CA ASP A 51 26.58 16.08 -18.03
C ASP A 51 26.30 15.95 -16.54
N ARG A 52 27.22 16.44 -15.71
CA ARG A 52 27.16 16.35 -14.24
C ARG A 52 25.88 16.96 -13.68
N ASN A 53 25.51 18.16 -14.15
CA ASN A 53 24.36 18.88 -13.61
C ASN A 53 23.04 18.16 -13.96
N ALA A 54 22.92 17.69 -15.20
CA ALA A 54 21.78 16.90 -15.62
C ALA A 54 21.69 15.55 -14.87
N ILE A 55 22.80 14.86 -14.65
CA ILE A 55 22.84 13.61 -13.85
C ILE A 55 22.25 13.85 -12.47
N ILE A 56 22.70 14.88 -11.74
CA ILE A 56 22.25 15.20 -10.38
C ILE A 56 20.75 15.52 -10.39
N ARG A 57 20.31 16.37 -11.31
CA ARG A 57 18.90 16.77 -11.47
C ARG A 57 18.00 15.56 -11.76
N TYR A 58 18.39 14.72 -12.71
CA TYR A 58 17.57 13.57 -13.11
C TYR A 58 17.55 12.45 -12.06
N LEU A 59 18.64 12.25 -11.32
CA LEU A 59 18.65 11.34 -10.15
C LEU A 59 17.68 11.82 -9.07
N TYR A 60 17.65 13.12 -8.78
CA TYR A 60 16.70 13.69 -7.81
C TYR A 60 15.26 13.44 -8.23
N TRP A 61 14.91 13.79 -9.49
CA TRP A 61 13.55 13.64 -9.97
C TRP A 61 13.13 12.16 -10.12
N LEU A 62 13.99 11.30 -10.58
CA LEU A 62 13.74 9.86 -10.59
C LEU A 62 13.51 9.33 -9.17
N GLY A 63 14.26 9.81 -8.18
CA GLY A 63 14.04 9.51 -6.78
C GLY A 63 12.66 9.95 -6.29
N ILE A 64 12.18 11.14 -6.70
CA ILE A 64 10.84 11.64 -6.39
C ILE A 64 9.75 10.76 -7.04
N GLY A 65 9.89 10.41 -8.33
CA GLY A 65 8.94 9.53 -9.01
C GLY A 65 8.84 8.17 -8.31
N ARG A 66 9.98 7.56 -7.96
CA ARG A 66 10.01 6.30 -7.20
C ARG A 66 9.44 6.45 -5.79
N HIS A 67 9.65 7.59 -5.13
CA HIS A 67 8.99 7.88 -3.85
C HIS A 67 7.47 7.87 -3.99
N ASN A 68 6.93 8.49 -5.03
CA ASN A 68 5.49 8.51 -5.28
C ASN A 68 4.93 7.11 -5.61
N MET A 69 5.70 6.25 -6.29
CA MET A 69 5.34 4.84 -6.46
C MET A 69 5.36 4.10 -5.12
N CYS A 70 6.38 4.31 -4.28
CA CYS A 70 6.46 3.73 -2.94
C CYS A 70 5.35 4.23 -2.01
N ALA A 71 4.86 5.45 -2.20
CA ALA A 71 3.74 5.99 -1.44
C ALA A 71 2.46 5.15 -1.61
N LYS A 72 2.27 4.49 -2.75
CA LYS A 72 1.16 3.55 -3.01
C LYS A 72 1.29 2.24 -2.22
N MET A 73 2.45 1.97 -1.66
CA MET A 73 2.75 0.77 -0.87
C MET A 73 2.77 1.03 0.64
N VAL A 74 2.28 2.18 1.09
CA VAL A 74 2.21 2.50 2.52
C VAL A 74 1.29 1.50 3.23
N GLY A 75 1.75 1.02 4.39
CA GLY A 75 1.03 -0.01 5.17
C GLY A 75 1.35 -1.45 4.76
N ILE A 76 2.16 -1.66 3.71
CA ILE A 76 2.72 -2.96 3.36
C ILE A 76 4.02 -3.17 4.16
N ASP A 77 4.29 -4.41 4.57
CA ASP A 77 5.49 -4.71 5.33
C ASP A 77 6.76 -4.41 4.52
N LEU A 78 7.74 -3.80 5.19
CA LEU A 78 9.00 -3.42 4.56
C LEU A 78 9.70 -4.60 3.87
N ALA A 79 9.61 -5.82 4.43
CA ALA A 79 10.23 -7.01 3.84
C ALA A 79 9.73 -7.30 2.42
N ASP A 80 8.46 -6.97 2.12
CA ASP A 80 7.85 -7.20 0.81
C ASP A 80 8.19 -6.11 -0.22
N ILE A 81 8.52 -4.90 0.25
CA ILE A 81 8.75 -3.72 -0.59
C ILE A 81 10.19 -3.17 -0.50
N GLU A 82 11.09 -3.88 0.17
CA GLU A 82 12.50 -3.45 0.38
C GLU A 82 13.20 -3.10 -0.94
N TYR A 83 12.95 -3.87 -1.99
CA TYR A 83 13.52 -3.61 -3.32
C TYR A 83 13.16 -2.20 -3.80
N TYR A 84 11.87 -1.84 -3.79
CA TYR A 84 11.40 -0.53 -4.27
C TYR A 84 11.91 0.61 -3.40
N MET A 85 11.91 0.43 -2.07
CA MET A 85 12.47 1.40 -1.12
C MET A 85 13.97 1.61 -1.33
N SER A 86 14.71 0.54 -1.63
CA SER A 86 16.16 0.63 -1.90
C SER A 86 16.43 1.36 -3.22
N GLN A 87 15.68 1.08 -4.28
CA GLN A 87 15.82 1.77 -5.57
C GLN A 87 15.56 3.28 -5.46
N MET A 88 14.54 3.68 -4.68
CA MET A 88 14.29 5.09 -4.37
C MET A 88 15.48 5.74 -3.65
N ARG A 89 15.96 5.10 -2.57
CA ARG A 89 17.08 5.62 -1.78
C ARG A 89 18.39 5.69 -2.56
N LEU A 90 18.65 4.74 -3.46
CA LEU A 90 19.84 4.74 -4.31
C LEU A 90 19.88 5.96 -5.22
N CYS A 91 18.77 6.38 -5.81
CA CYS A 91 18.73 7.61 -6.62
C CYS A 91 19.15 8.84 -5.79
N PHE A 92 18.58 9.00 -4.59
CA PHE A 92 18.93 10.11 -3.72
C PHE A 92 20.37 10.01 -3.19
N ALA A 93 20.83 8.82 -2.84
CA ALA A 93 22.19 8.61 -2.35
C ALA A 93 23.23 8.91 -3.43
N GLU A 94 22.99 8.50 -4.67
CA GLU A 94 23.89 8.80 -5.80
C GLU A 94 23.96 10.31 -6.07
N ALA A 95 22.82 11.01 -6.11
CA ALA A 95 22.80 12.47 -6.24
C ALA A 95 23.48 13.18 -5.06
N ALA A 96 23.23 12.72 -3.83
CA ALA A 96 23.85 13.27 -2.62
C ALA A 96 25.37 13.04 -2.55
N ALA A 97 25.89 12.00 -3.22
CA ALA A 97 27.33 11.73 -3.28
C ALA A 97 28.12 12.86 -3.98
N TYR A 98 27.45 13.67 -4.79
CA TYR A 98 28.05 14.86 -5.40
C TYR A 98 28.29 16.01 -4.41
N LEU A 99 27.88 15.90 -3.16
CA LEU A 99 28.19 16.86 -2.09
C LEU A 99 29.70 17.13 -1.98
N LYS A 100 30.55 16.14 -2.26
CA LYS A 100 32.02 16.28 -2.28
C LYS A 100 32.54 17.24 -3.35
N TYR A 101 31.71 17.60 -4.33
CA TYR A 101 32.02 18.56 -5.40
C TYR A 101 31.19 19.84 -5.27
N PHE A 102 30.58 20.09 -4.12
CA PHE A 102 29.63 21.18 -3.92
C PHE A 102 30.22 22.55 -4.29
N ASP A 103 31.48 22.79 -3.97
CA ASP A 103 32.18 24.05 -4.26
C ASP A 103 32.56 24.20 -5.72
N GLU A 104 32.66 23.09 -6.47
CA GLU A 104 33.00 23.08 -7.91
C GLU A 104 31.77 23.26 -8.81
N ILE A 105 30.56 23.25 -8.25
CA ILE A 105 29.31 23.39 -8.99
C ILE A 105 28.88 24.84 -8.93
N ASP A 106 28.83 25.51 -10.09
CA ASP A 106 28.41 26.91 -10.17
C ASP A 106 26.89 27.06 -10.14
N ASP A 107 26.13 26.06 -10.63
CA ASP A 107 24.69 26.10 -10.70
C ASP A 107 24.03 25.88 -9.33
N VAL A 108 23.40 26.95 -8.81
CA VAL A 108 22.75 26.98 -7.49
C VAL A 108 21.59 25.98 -7.42
N GLU A 109 20.83 25.80 -8.51
CA GLU A 109 19.75 24.84 -8.53
C GLU A 109 20.24 23.40 -8.35
N THR A 110 21.33 23.04 -9.04
CA THR A 110 22.01 21.74 -8.88
C THR A 110 22.51 21.53 -7.44
N LYS A 111 23.08 22.57 -6.81
CA LYS A 111 23.42 22.52 -5.37
C LYS A 111 22.19 22.21 -4.52
N GLY A 112 21.06 22.82 -4.84
CA GLY A 112 19.77 22.55 -4.19
C GLY A 112 19.31 21.10 -4.35
N TYR A 113 19.48 20.49 -5.53
CA TYR A 113 19.18 19.08 -5.76
C TYR A 113 20.06 18.13 -4.92
N ILE A 114 21.34 18.44 -4.76
CA ILE A 114 22.25 17.66 -3.91
C ILE A 114 21.77 17.65 -2.46
N LEU A 115 21.49 18.83 -1.89
CA LEU A 115 21.05 18.95 -0.49
C LEU A 115 19.69 18.31 -0.24
N ARG A 116 18.72 18.52 -1.15
CA ARG A 116 17.42 17.87 -1.09
C ARG A 116 17.54 16.35 -1.24
N SER A 117 18.40 15.87 -2.12
CA SER A 117 18.68 14.44 -2.26
C SER A 117 19.26 13.88 -0.96
N ARG A 118 20.18 14.61 -0.32
CA ARG A 118 20.73 14.21 0.98
C ARG A 118 19.64 14.06 2.04
N ALA A 119 18.74 15.03 2.16
CA ALA A 119 17.60 14.95 3.06
C ALA A 119 16.68 13.76 2.70
N ASN A 120 16.42 13.57 1.41
CA ASN A 120 15.51 12.52 0.92
C ASN A 120 16.07 11.09 1.05
N THR A 121 17.37 10.91 1.33
CA THR A 121 17.89 9.56 1.67
C THR A 121 17.26 8.96 2.93
N ALA A 122 16.61 9.77 3.77
CA ALA A 122 15.89 9.32 4.96
C ALA A 122 14.37 9.08 4.71
N LEU A 123 13.87 9.25 3.48
CA LEU A 123 12.47 8.99 3.14
C LEU A 123 12.13 7.49 3.17
N GLY A 124 10.86 7.21 3.37
CA GLY A 124 10.31 5.85 3.37
C GLY A 124 10.55 5.08 4.66
N GLN A 125 10.28 3.78 4.58
CA GLN A 125 10.45 2.86 5.69
C GLN A 125 11.91 2.39 5.79
N PHE A 126 12.36 2.12 7.02
CA PHE A 126 13.68 1.60 7.33
C PHE A 126 13.55 0.34 8.20
N LYS A 127 14.48 -0.59 8.06
CA LYS A 127 14.57 -1.78 8.93
C LYS A 127 14.92 -1.42 10.38
N SER A 128 15.64 -0.31 10.57
CA SER A 128 16.14 0.17 11.86
C SER A 128 15.85 1.66 12.00
N ALA A 129 15.17 2.05 13.06
CA ALA A 129 14.95 3.45 13.41
C ALA A 129 16.27 4.18 13.65
N SER A 130 17.23 3.57 14.36
CA SER A 130 18.57 4.13 14.58
C SER A 130 19.31 4.41 13.28
N ALA A 131 19.18 3.55 12.26
CA ALA A 131 19.79 3.80 10.95
C ALA A 131 19.20 5.03 10.28
N LYS A 132 17.87 5.17 10.30
CA LYS A 132 17.17 6.36 9.78
C LYS A 132 17.61 7.62 10.51
N ILE A 133 17.60 7.61 11.85
CA ILE A 133 17.97 8.73 12.70
C ILE A 133 19.42 9.18 12.41
N ARG A 134 20.33 8.23 12.25
CA ARG A 134 21.73 8.53 11.91
C ARG A 134 21.85 9.32 10.60
N VAL A 135 21.13 8.91 9.56
CA VAL A 135 21.11 9.62 8.26
C VAL A 135 20.56 11.03 8.42
N ILE A 136 19.50 11.21 9.22
CA ILE A 136 18.90 12.53 9.48
C ILE A 136 19.85 13.42 10.28
N LYS A 137 20.50 12.91 11.34
CA LYS A 137 21.49 13.66 12.13
C LYS A 137 22.63 14.17 11.26
N GLN A 138 23.18 13.32 10.40
CA GLN A 138 24.24 13.73 9.46
C GLN A 138 23.75 14.81 8.48
N THR A 139 22.50 14.73 8.03
CA THR A 139 21.91 15.74 7.16
C THR A 139 21.75 17.08 7.89
N LEU A 140 21.26 17.07 9.13
CA LEU A 140 21.15 18.28 9.95
C LEU A 140 22.52 18.96 10.16
N GLN A 141 23.57 18.17 10.42
CA GLN A 141 24.93 18.70 10.54
C GLN A 141 25.40 19.45 9.28
N ILE A 142 25.16 18.85 8.09
CA ILE A 142 25.50 19.48 6.80
C ILE A 142 24.69 20.77 6.60
N LEU A 143 23.38 20.74 6.87
CA LEU A 143 22.52 21.90 6.67
C LEU A 143 22.81 23.04 7.65
N GLN A 144 23.37 22.76 8.81
CA GLN A 144 23.79 23.75 9.83
C GLN A 144 25.21 24.28 9.60
N ASP A 145 25.98 23.65 8.71
CA ASP A 145 27.36 24.05 8.44
C ASP A 145 27.41 25.38 7.66
N LYS A 146 28.06 26.35 8.26
CA LYS A 146 28.17 27.71 7.74
C LYS A 146 28.99 27.81 6.45
N GLU A 147 29.91 26.90 6.20
CA GLU A 147 30.71 26.90 4.95
C GLU A 147 29.81 26.53 3.76
N TYR A 148 28.96 25.50 3.89
CA TYR A 148 27.98 25.19 2.84
C TYR A 148 26.99 26.35 2.61
N GLN A 149 26.52 26.99 3.70
CA GLN A 149 25.59 28.12 3.60
C GLN A 149 26.21 29.33 2.88
N LYS A 150 27.52 29.61 3.12
CA LYS A 150 28.24 30.68 2.43
C LYS A 150 28.41 30.39 0.93
N ASN A 151 28.57 29.14 0.55
CA ASN A 151 28.78 28.73 -0.86
C ASN A 151 27.50 28.74 -1.69
N ALA A 152 26.32 28.85 -1.10
CA ALA A 152 25.04 28.94 -1.79
C ALA A 152 24.00 29.69 -0.92
N PRO A 153 24.24 30.99 -0.64
CA PRO A 153 23.39 31.78 0.27
C PRO A 153 21.97 31.96 -0.26
N GLU A 154 21.73 31.76 -1.56
CA GLU A 154 20.42 31.90 -2.22
C GLU A 154 19.50 30.70 -1.96
N LEU A 155 20.04 29.58 -1.46
CA LEU A 155 19.23 28.40 -1.18
C LEU A 155 18.36 28.61 0.07
N PRO A 156 17.15 28.01 0.10
CA PRO A 156 16.23 28.15 1.21
C PRO A 156 16.63 27.22 2.39
N TRP A 157 17.72 27.51 3.06
CA TRP A 157 18.31 26.71 4.13
C TRP A 157 17.35 26.42 5.28
N ASP A 158 16.57 27.41 5.70
CA ASP A 158 15.58 27.25 6.79
C ASP A 158 14.49 26.24 6.38
N ARG A 159 14.08 26.25 5.12
CA ARG A 159 13.12 25.28 4.60
C ARG A 159 13.70 23.86 4.60
N TYR A 160 14.96 23.70 4.21
CA TYR A 160 15.62 22.39 4.23
C TYR A 160 15.81 21.86 5.65
N LEU A 161 16.20 22.73 6.59
CA LEU A 161 16.27 22.39 8.00
C LEU A 161 14.91 21.96 8.54
N TYR A 162 13.87 22.73 8.28
CA TYR A 162 12.51 22.40 8.69
C TYR A 162 12.04 21.04 8.17
N MET A 163 12.21 20.77 6.87
CA MET A 163 11.86 19.48 6.27
C MET A 163 12.64 18.32 6.91
N THR A 164 13.90 18.54 7.26
CA THR A 164 14.73 17.52 7.91
C THR A 164 14.28 17.28 9.35
N HIS A 165 13.91 18.34 10.10
CA HIS A 165 13.27 18.18 11.42
C HIS A 165 11.92 17.47 11.34
N GLN A 166 11.11 17.69 10.29
CA GLN A 166 9.87 16.93 10.07
C GLN A 166 10.13 15.42 9.89
N GLN A 167 11.17 15.06 9.15
CA GLN A 167 11.57 13.65 9.00
C GLN A 167 12.05 13.06 10.32
N MET A 168 12.79 13.82 11.14
CA MET A 168 13.20 13.41 12.48
C MET A 168 11.99 13.20 13.40
N ALA A 169 11.09 14.17 13.46
CA ALA A 169 9.88 14.10 14.26
C ALA A 169 8.97 12.91 13.91
N SER A 170 8.95 12.51 12.63
CA SER A 170 8.19 11.36 12.16
C SER A 170 8.87 10.01 12.40
N SER A 171 10.07 9.98 13.00
CA SER A 171 10.82 8.73 13.26
C SER A 171 10.30 7.96 14.47
N ILE A 172 9.40 8.56 15.27
CA ILE A 172 8.67 7.90 16.35
C ILE A 172 7.18 8.10 16.12
N SER A 173 6.38 7.08 16.44
CA SER A 173 4.92 7.17 16.35
C SER A 173 4.28 6.69 17.67
N TYR A 174 3.53 5.61 17.65
CA TYR A 174 2.88 5.05 18.84
C TYR A 174 3.77 4.06 19.61
N ASN A 175 4.88 3.61 19.02
CA ASN A 175 5.75 2.57 19.58
C ASN A 175 7.22 2.98 19.47
N ARG A 176 8.01 2.58 20.46
CA ARG A 176 9.45 2.82 20.50
C ARG A 176 10.19 1.60 19.98
N ASP A 177 11.00 1.80 18.93
CA ASP A 177 11.87 0.75 18.46
C ASP A 177 13.00 0.45 19.46
N ASN A 178 13.27 -0.82 19.70
CA ASN A 178 14.23 -1.27 20.71
C ASN A 178 15.69 -0.89 20.38
N ASP A 179 15.99 -0.49 19.13
CA ASP A 179 17.32 -0.10 18.71
C ASP A 179 17.61 1.41 18.87
N MET A 180 16.65 2.21 19.34
CA MET A 180 16.82 3.63 19.62
C MET A 180 17.49 3.86 20.98
N THR A 181 18.50 4.73 21.00
CA THR A 181 19.11 5.20 22.25
C THR A 181 18.28 6.29 22.92
N ALA A 182 18.48 6.53 24.22
CA ALA A 182 17.85 7.66 24.91
C ALA A 182 18.17 9.01 24.24
N GLN A 183 19.41 9.18 23.74
CA GLN A 183 19.81 10.40 23.03
C GLN A 183 19.08 10.55 21.68
N ASP A 184 18.73 9.44 20.99
CA ASP A 184 17.93 9.49 19.76
C ASP A 184 16.52 10.00 20.07
N VAL A 185 15.90 9.50 21.14
CA VAL A 185 14.56 9.94 21.55
C VAL A 185 14.54 11.42 21.93
N VAL A 186 15.56 11.92 22.64
CA VAL A 186 15.70 13.36 22.95
C VAL A 186 15.83 14.19 21.66
N THR A 187 16.65 13.74 20.70
CA THR A 187 16.79 14.46 19.41
C THR A 187 15.49 14.49 18.62
N ILE A 188 14.70 13.41 18.66
CA ILE A 188 13.37 13.36 18.05
C ILE A 188 12.44 14.33 18.75
N MET A 189 12.46 14.38 20.08
CA MET A 189 11.63 15.30 20.88
C MET A 189 11.91 16.75 20.52
N GLU A 190 13.19 17.15 20.50
CA GLU A 190 13.59 18.52 20.12
C GLU A 190 13.08 18.88 18.72
N SER A 191 13.24 17.97 17.76
CA SER A 191 12.75 18.17 16.40
C SER A 191 11.22 18.24 16.33
N ALA A 192 10.51 17.41 17.09
CA ALA A 192 9.05 17.42 17.15
C ALA A 192 8.52 18.75 17.69
N HIS A 193 9.14 19.30 18.74
CA HIS A 193 8.79 20.60 19.29
C HIS A 193 9.06 21.74 18.29
N ILE A 194 10.20 21.76 17.61
CA ILE A 194 10.52 22.74 16.55
C ILE A 194 9.42 22.74 15.48
N VAL A 195 9.10 21.54 14.96
CA VAL A 195 8.11 21.38 13.88
C VAL A 195 6.72 21.78 14.37
N HIS A 196 6.33 21.36 15.56
CA HIS A 196 5.00 21.69 16.10
C HIS A 196 4.83 23.19 16.31
N GLN A 197 5.82 23.86 16.91
CA GLN A 197 5.80 25.31 17.12
C GLN A 197 5.69 26.08 15.80
N GLN A 198 6.44 25.65 14.76
CA GLN A 198 6.34 26.28 13.46
C GLN A 198 4.96 26.06 12.83
N ARG A 199 4.40 24.84 12.91
CA ARG A 199 3.06 24.54 12.40
C ARG A 199 1.96 25.30 13.11
N ILE A 200 2.06 25.49 14.44
CA ILE A 200 1.14 26.37 15.18
C ILE A 200 1.19 27.80 14.60
N THR A 201 2.38 28.34 14.41
CA THR A 201 2.56 29.69 13.87
C THR A 201 1.97 29.82 12.46
N GLU A 202 2.22 28.84 11.59
CA GLU A 202 1.67 28.79 10.23
C GLU A 202 0.14 28.70 10.23
N SER A 203 -0.44 27.82 11.07
CA SER A 203 -1.89 27.65 11.17
C SER A 203 -2.59 28.92 11.68
N LEU A 204 -2.01 29.60 12.67
CA LEU A 204 -2.53 30.87 13.16
C LEU A 204 -2.50 31.97 12.07
N ASN A 205 -1.40 32.06 11.32
CA ASN A 205 -1.25 33.05 10.24
C ASN A 205 -2.23 32.81 9.07
N LYS A 206 -2.57 31.54 8.80
CA LYS A 206 -3.49 31.14 7.74
C LYS A 206 -4.93 30.98 8.19
N GLN A 207 -5.21 31.12 9.48
CA GLN A 207 -6.52 30.82 10.08
C GLN A 207 -6.98 29.37 9.80
N GLU A 208 -6.04 28.44 9.78
CA GLU A 208 -6.29 26.99 9.62
C GLU A 208 -6.54 26.31 10.96
N ALA A 209 -7.08 25.07 10.92
CA ALA A 209 -7.26 24.25 12.10
C ALA A 209 -5.93 23.95 12.83
N PRO A 210 -5.94 23.70 14.15
CA PRO A 210 -4.76 23.34 14.92
C PRO A 210 -4.03 22.11 14.31
N PRO A 211 -2.69 22.06 14.36
CA PRO A 211 -1.90 20.98 13.77
C PRO A 211 -1.94 19.71 14.64
N ILE A 212 -2.91 18.84 14.43
CA ILE A 212 -3.20 17.64 15.23
C ILE A 212 -2.06 16.61 15.11
N ARG A 213 -1.57 16.37 13.90
CA ARG A 213 -0.53 15.36 13.62
C ARG A 213 0.77 15.68 14.36
N THR A 214 1.21 16.94 14.34
CA THR A 214 2.44 17.34 15.02
C THR A 214 2.27 17.42 16.53
N ALA A 215 1.08 17.77 17.03
CA ALA A 215 0.74 17.69 18.43
C ALA A 215 0.87 16.25 18.97
N PHE A 216 0.28 15.29 18.26
CA PHE A 216 0.41 13.87 18.64
C PHE A 216 1.88 13.42 18.64
N SER A 217 2.68 13.82 17.64
CA SER A 217 4.12 13.48 17.61
C SER A 217 4.84 14.00 18.86
N CYS A 218 4.55 15.21 19.33
CA CYS A 218 5.09 15.73 20.59
C CYS A 218 4.64 14.87 21.79
N TYR A 219 3.35 14.58 21.91
CA TYR A 219 2.83 13.79 23.04
C TYR A 219 3.42 12.39 23.08
N ALA A 220 3.59 11.74 21.94
CA ALA A 220 4.19 10.41 21.85
C ALA A 220 5.64 10.41 22.34
N VAL A 221 6.48 11.37 21.88
CA VAL A 221 7.88 11.42 22.34
C VAL A 221 8.01 11.89 23.78
N GLU A 222 7.17 12.79 24.26
CA GLU A 222 7.11 13.21 25.67
C GLU A 222 6.78 12.01 26.59
N TYR A 223 5.85 11.15 26.16
CA TYR A 223 5.54 9.90 26.87
C TYR A 223 6.76 8.96 26.91
N TYR A 224 7.44 8.75 25.78
CA TYR A 224 8.64 7.89 25.74
C TYR A 224 9.84 8.48 26.48
N CYS A 225 9.89 9.80 26.70
CA CYS A 225 10.86 10.47 27.57
C CYS A 225 10.46 10.42 29.05
N GLY A 226 9.29 9.88 29.40
CA GLY A 226 8.78 9.84 30.78
C GLY A 226 8.27 11.19 31.29
N LEU A 227 8.02 12.16 30.39
CA LEU A 227 7.45 13.47 30.72
C LEU A 227 5.92 13.44 30.83
N LEU A 228 5.29 12.42 30.26
CA LEU A 228 3.86 12.15 30.37
C LEU A 228 3.64 10.74 30.92
N THR A 229 2.61 10.59 31.73
CA THR A 229 2.04 9.29 32.07
C THR A 229 1.19 8.78 30.91
N LEU A 230 0.92 7.47 30.86
CA LEU A 230 0.03 6.88 29.87
C LEU A 230 -1.39 7.52 29.94
N GLU A 231 -1.90 7.77 31.15
CA GLU A 231 -3.23 8.35 31.35
C GLU A 231 -3.31 9.78 30.79
N GLU A 232 -2.27 10.59 30.97
CA GLU A 232 -2.17 11.92 30.37
C GLU A 232 -2.07 11.85 28.84
N LEU A 233 -1.27 10.92 28.29
CA LEU A 233 -1.18 10.69 26.85
C LEU A 233 -2.54 10.34 26.26
N LEU A 234 -3.22 9.34 26.83
CA LEU A 234 -4.54 8.90 26.36
C LEU A 234 -5.57 10.05 26.43
N GLY A 235 -5.59 10.80 27.51
CA GLY A 235 -6.47 11.96 27.64
C GLY A 235 -6.18 13.08 26.62
N ARG A 236 -4.91 13.28 26.24
CA ARG A 236 -4.53 14.22 25.18
C ARG A 236 -4.95 13.71 23.80
N ILE A 237 -4.80 12.41 23.51
CA ILE A 237 -5.27 11.79 22.25
C ILE A 237 -6.80 11.92 22.14
N GLU A 238 -7.54 11.62 23.21
CA GLU A 238 -9.01 11.78 23.25
C GLU A 238 -9.44 13.22 22.91
N LYS A 239 -8.73 14.23 23.45
CA LYS A 239 -8.98 15.63 23.11
C LYS A 239 -8.74 15.95 21.65
N LEU A 240 -7.68 15.40 21.04
CA LEU A 240 -7.41 15.57 19.60
C LEU A 240 -8.49 14.90 18.74
N MET A 241 -8.90 13.66 19.08
CA MET A 241 -9.98 12.96 18.36
C MET A 241 -11.33 13.68 18.46
N ASN A 242 -11.60 14.38 19.55
CA ASN A 242 -12.83 15.15 19.72
C ASN A 242 -12.84 16.48 18.92
N GLN A 243 -11.74 16.87 18.29
CA GLN A 243 -11.66 18.06 17.43
C GLN A 243 -11.99 17.74 15.96
N VAL A 244 -12.27 16.48 15.62
CA VAL A 244 -12.58 16.07 14.25
C VAL A 244 -13.82 16.78 13.74
N ASP A 245 -13.67 17.50 12.64
CA ASP A 245 -14.77 18.00 11.82
C ASP A 245 -15.14 16.96 10.78
N THR A 246 -16.28 16.31 10.96
CA THR A 246 -16.76 15.23 10.09
C THR A 246 -17.12 15.69 8.67
N SER A 247 -17.21 16.99 8.44
CA SER A 247 -17.44 17.58 7.11
C SER A 247 -16.16 17.89 6.32
N SER A 248 -14.99 17.82 6.98
CA SER A 248 -13.68 18.13 6.40
C SER A 248 -12.83 16.89 6.22
N PHE A 249 -12.26 16.73 5.02
CA PHE A 249 -11.32 15.66 4.67
C PHE A 249 -9.89 16.20 4.49
N SER A 250 -9.52 17.20 5.29
CA SER A 250 -8.15 17.67 5.39
C SER A 250 -7.22 16.60 6.00
N LEU A 251 -5.93 16.67 5.71
CA LEU A 251 -4.92 15.73 6.26
C LEU A 251 -4.95 15.66 7.79
N GLU A 252 -5.15 16.78 8.47
CA GLU A 252 -5.24 16.85 9.93
C GLU A 252 -6.49 16.11 10.44
N ASN A 253 -7.65 16.34 9.80
CA ASN A 253 -8.89 15.65 10.16
C ASN A 253 -8.85 14.15 9.88
N MET A 254 -8.34 13.73 8.72
CA MET A 254 -8.17 12.31 8.41
C MET A 254 -7.24 11.62 9.41
N TYR A 255 -6.16 12.29 9.80
CA TYR A 255 -5.25 11.75 10.80
C TYR A 255 -5.94 11.60 12.16
N ALA A 256 -6.71 12.60 12.60
CA ALA A 256 -7.46 12.56 13.84
C ALA A 256 -8.58 11.54 13.85
N ALA A 257 -9.28 11.38 12.72
CA ALA A 257 -10.43 10.49 12.60
C ALA A 257 -10.06 9.01 12.41
N ILE A 258 -8.90 8.70 11.82
CA ILE A 258 -8.53 7.34 11.42
C ILE A 258 -7.25 6.86 12.11
N SER A 259 -6.17 7.68 12.12
CA SER A 259 -4.89 7.23 12.67
C SER A 259 -4.86 7.28 14.19
N LEU A 260 -5.36 8.36 14.80
CA LEU A 260 -5.34 8.48 16.26
C LEU A 260 -6.17 7.39 16.95
N PRO A 261 -7.37 6.99 16.48
CA PRO A 261 -8.08 5.85 17.02
C PRO A 261 -7.26 4.56 17.04
N ALA A 262 -6.54 4.27 15.96
CA ALA A 262 -5.69 3.08 15.88
C ALA A 262 -4.52 3.14 16.88
N PHE A 263 -3.83 4.27 16.98
CA PHE A 263 -2.76 4.44 17.98
C PHE A 263 -3.29 4.37 19.41
N TYR A 264 -4.45 4.96 19.65
CA TYR A 264 -5.12 4.88 20.94
C TYR A 264 -5.41 3.44 21.35
N CYS A 265 -5.99 2.63 20.44
CA CYS A 265 -6.24 1.21 20.66
C CYS A 265 -4.94 0.42 20.90
N GLN A 266 -3.86 0.72 20.18
CA GLN A 266 -2.57 0.07 20.36
C GLN A 266 -1.95 0.34 21.73
N TYR A 267 -2.00 1.59 22.23
CA TYR A 267 -1.59 1.92 23.59
C TYR A 267 -2.45 1.18 24.64
N LEU A 268 -3.76 1.12 24.44
CA LEU A 268 -4.66 0.42 25.38
C LEU A 268 -4.42 -1.09 25.43
N ARG A 269 -4.09 -1.72 24.30
CA ARG A 269 -3.79 -3.17 24.24
C ARG A 269 -2.63 -3.57 25.16
N GLU A 270 -1.63 -2.69 25.31
CA GLU A 270 -0.48 -2.93 26.17
C GLU A 270 -0.80 -2.79 27.66
N TYR A 271 -1.95 -2.21 28.02
CA TYR A 271 -2.31 -1.87 29.39
C TYR A 271 -3.78 -2.24 29.71
N PRO A 272 -4.06 -3.51 30.03
CA PRO A 272 -5.44 -4.00 30.23
C PRO A 272 -6.27 -3.24 31.29
N GLU A 273 -5.62 -2.70 32.33
CA GLU A 273 -6.31 -1.90 33.34
C GLU A 273 -6.83 -0.55 32.78
N GLN A 274 -6.18 0.01 31.77
CA GLN A 274 -6.66 1.21 31.09
C GLN A 274 -7.74 0.88 30.08
N LEU A 275 -7.67 -0.30 29.46
CA LEU A 275 -8.68 -0.82 28.55
C LEU A 275 -10.05 -0.91 29.26
N SER A 276 -10.11 -1.57 30.44
CA SER A 276 -11.35 -1.73 31.19
C SER A 276 -12.00 -0.39 31.62
N LYS A 277 -11.20 0.62 31.92
CA LYS A 277 -11.72 1.98 32.25
C LYS A 277 -12.36 2.67 31.04
N ARG A 278 -12.04 2.27 29.81
CA ARG A 278 -12.43 2.94 28.57
C ARG A 278 -13.33 2.09 27.67
N GLU A 279 -13.82 0.96 28.14
CA GLU A 279 -14.66 0.02 27.38
C GLU A 279 -15.83 0.76 26.69
N LYS A 280 -16.59 1.53 27.48
CA LYS A 280 -17.72 2.30 26.95
C LYS A 280 -17.34 3.35 25.89
N TYR A 281 -16.12 3.90 25.97
CA TYR A 281 -15.60 4.82 24.97
C TYR A 281 -15.29 4.08 23.67
N LEU A 282 -14.71 2.88 23.76
CA LEU A 282 -14.35 2.04 22.62
C LEU A 282 -15.58 1.52 21.86
N GLU A 283 -16.69 1.21 22.56
CA GLU A 283 -17.96 0.82 21.91
C GLU A 283 -18.44 1.83 20.87
N ASN A 284 -18.16 3.12 21.09
CA ASN A 284 -18.57 4.20 20.20
C ASN A 284 -17.46 4.65 19.23
N LEU A 285 -16.24 4.15 19.38
CA LEU A 285 -15.09 4.63 18.61
C LEU A 285 -15.15 4.14 17.16
N TYR A 286 -15.30 2.83 16.96
CA TYR A 286 -15.33 2.23 15.62
C TYR A 286 -16.47 2.76 14.74
N PRO A 287 -17.73 2.87 15.21
CA PRO A 287 -18.80 3.45 14.39
C PRO A 287 -18.50 4.86 13.89
N LYS A 288 -17.85 5.70 14.70
CA LYS A 288 -17.43 7.05 14.29
C LYS A 288 -16.35 7.02 13.22
N VAL A 289 -15.34 6.15 13.40
CA VAL A 289 -14.24 5.98 12.44
C VAL A 289 -14.77 5.46 11.11
N LEU A 290 -15.65 4.47 11.14
CA LEU A 290 -16.28 3.91 9.94
C LEU A 290 -17.13 4.95 9.21
N SER A 291 -18.02 5.64 9.92
CA SER A 291 -18.87 6.68 9.32
C SER A 291 -18.06 7.79 8.63
N TYR A 292 -16.94 8.20 9.23
CA TYR A 292 -16.04 9.16 8.61
C TYR A 292 -15.37 8.58 7.35
N ALA A 293 -14.88 7.34 7.41
CA ALA A 293 -14.25 6.68 6.26
C ALA A 293 -15.24 6.45 5.11
N GLU A 294 -16.47 6.08 5.38
CA GLU A 294 -17.54 5.89 4.38
C GLU A 294 -17.95 7.20 3.70
N ALA A 295 -17.90 8.32 4.43
CA ALA A 295 -18.21 9.65 3.89
C ALA A 295 -17.07 10.22 3.03
N PHE A 296 -15.90 9.56 2.99
CA PHE A 296 -14.73 10.04 2.25
C PHE A 296 -15.04 10.18 0.76
N PRO A 297 -14.71 11.32 0.12
CA PRO A 297 -14.95 11.52 -1.30
C PRO A 297 -14.23 10.49 -2.16
N LYS A 298 -14.97 9.81 -3.03
CA LYS A 298 -14.49 8.74 -3.90
C LYS A 298 -14.08 9.29 -5.27
N ASN A 299 -12.97 9.99 -5.32
CA ASN A 299 -12.39 10.42 -6.59
C ASN A 299 -10.88 10.09 -6.61
N GLU A 300 -10.30 10.07 -7.80
CA GLU A 300 -8.88 9.73 -8.00
C GLU A 300 -7.92 10.62 -7.21
N ALA A 301 -8.29 11.86 -6.92
CA ALA A 301 -7.51 12.78 -6.10
C ALA A 301 -7.48 12.40 -4.61
N ASN A 302 -8.41 11.58 -4.15
CA ASN A 302 -8.55 11.17 -2.76
C ASN A 302 -7.95 9.79 -2.46
N GLU A 303 -6.86 9.44 -3.12
CA GLU A 303 -6.11 8.20 -2.90
C GLU A 303 -5.62 7.99 -1.47
N GLN A 304 -5.76 9.00 -0.62
CA GLN A 304 -5.17 9.03 0.71
C GLN A 304 -5.78 8.01 1.68
N ILE A 305 -7.02 7.56 1.44
CA ILE A 305 -7.65 6.53 2.27
C ILE A 305 -6.81 5.24 2.33
N PHE A 306 -6.08 4.93 1.24
CA PHE A 306 -5.25 3.73 1.17
C PHE A 306 -4.09 3.75 2.17
N PHE A 307 -3.63 4.94 2.57
CA PHE A 307 -2.65 5.12 3.64
C PHE A 307 -3.22 4.74 5.01
N TYR A 308 -4.55 4.77 5.16
CA TYR A 308 -5.25 4.55 6.41
C TYR A 308 -5.88 3.16 6.55
N LEU A 309 -5.82 2.30 5.53
CA LEU A 309 -6.44 0.97 5.57
C LEU A 309 -5.92 0.10 6.73
N ARG A 310 -4.63 0.18 7.03
CA ARG A 310 -4.04 -0.53 8.16
C ARG A 310 -4.60 -0.02 9.49
N GLN A 311 -4.73 1.28 9.64
CA GLN A 311 -5.28 1.93 10.84
C GLN A 311 -6.77 1.58 11.01
N LEU A 312 -7.55 1.59 9.92
CA LEU A 312 -8.94 1.14 9.94
C LEU A 312 -9.06 -0.31 10.44
N SER A 313 -8.26 -1.21 9.89
CA SER A 313 -8.22 -2.62 10.31
C SER A 313 -7.81 -2.77 11.78
N THR A 314 -6.80 -2.01 12.23
CA THR A 314 -6.38 -2.01 13.63
C THR A 314 -7.51 -1.57 14.56
N THR A 315 -8.18 -0.46 14.25
CA THR A 315 -9.29 0.03 15.07
C THR A 315 -10.44 -0.98 15.10
N PHE A 316 -10.76 -1.61 13.95
CA PHE A 316 -11.78 -2.66 13.91
C PHE A 316 -11.46 -3.81 14.86
N ILE A 317 -10.24 -4.36 14.78
CA ILE A 317 -9.85 -5.54 15.58
C ILE A 317 -9.83 -5.24 17.09
N GLU A 318 -9.41 -4.04 17.47
CA GLU A 318 -9.22 -3.67 18.87
C GLU A 318 -10.48 -3.06 19.54
N THR A 319 -11.59 -2.93 18.80
CA THR A 319 -12.84 -2.34 19.34
C THR A 319 -13.99 -3.35 19.28
N PRO A 320 -14.99 -3.25 20.19
CA PRO A 320 -16.21 -4.06 20.10
C PRO A 320 -17.01 -3.73 18.82
N HIS A 321 -17.48 -4.77 18.12
CA HIS A 321 -18.32 -4.67 16.94
C HIS A 321 -19.16 -5.92 16.73
N SER A 322 -20.23 -5.82 15.92
CA SER A 322 -21.18 -6.90 15.66
C SER A 322 -20.96 -7.63 14.33
N ILE A 323 -20.10 -7.13 13.45
CA ILE A 323 -19.83 -7.74 12.14
C ILE A 323 -18.54 -8.57 12.16
N SER A 324 -18.42 -9.54 11.25
CA SER A 324 -17.20 -10.33 11.12
C SER A 324 -16.09 -9.50 10.44
N TYR A 325 -14.82 -9.92 10.61
CA TYR A 325 -13.71 -9.28 9.91
C TYR A 325 -13.79 -9.47 8.39
N GLY A 326 -14.38 -10.58 7.93
CA GLY A 326 -14.68 -10.81 6.50
C GLY A 326 -15.67 -9.78 5.96
N ASP A 327 -16.77 -9.54 6.67
CA ASP A 327 -17.77 -8.51 6.29
C ASP A 327 -17.16 -7.11 6.31
N PHE A 328 -16.31 -6.80 7.30
CA PHE A 328 -15.55 -5.55 7.32
C PHE A 328 -14.70 -5.38 6.05
N GLN A 329 -13.96 -6.42 5.62
CA GLN A 329 -13.15 -6.36 4.40
C GLN A 329 -14.02 -6.16 3.15
N GLN A 330 -15.18 -6.83 3.06
CA GLN A 330 -16.12 -6.63 1.97
C GLN A 330 -16.68 -5.20 1.95
N ASN A 331 -17.02 -4.63 3.11
CA ASN A 331 -17.47 -3.24 3.21
C ASN A 331 -16.40 -2.26 2.71
N ILE A 332 -15.13 -2.48 3.04
CA ILE A 332 -14.02 -1.68 2.50
C ILE A 332 -13.95 -1.81 0.97
N MET A 333 -14.10 -3.03 0.41
CA MET A 333 -14.11 -3.21 -1.05
C MET A 333 -15.30 -2.49 -1.70
N ILE A 334 -16.51 -2.60 -1.14
CA ILE A 334 -17.70 -1.90 -1.66
C ILE A 334 -17.45 -0.39 -1.76
N HIS A 335 -16.90 0.20 -0.70
CA HIS A 335 -16.74 1.65 -0.63
C HIS A 335 -15.57 2.18 -1.45
N PHE A 336 -14.44 1.49 -1.50
CA PHE A 336 -13.20 2.02 -2.07
C PHE A 336 -12.74 1.33 -3.36
N ALA A 337 -13.25 0.14 -3.65
CA ALA A 337 -12.88 -0.65 -4.84
C ALA A 337 -14.10 -1.44 -5.36
N PRO A 338 -15.20 -0.77 -5.76
CA PRO A 338 -16.45 -1.44 -6.12
C PRO A 338 -16.28 -2.43 -7.28
N ASP A 339 -15.40 -2.15 -8.25
CA ASP A 339 -15.11 -3.07 -9.35
C ASP A 339 -14.44 -4.36 -8.86
N VAL A 340 -13.54 -4.25 -7.88
CA VAL A 340 -12.92 -5.43 -7.24
C VAL A 340 -13.97 -6.20 -6.45
N TYR A 341 -14.89 -5.51 -5.76
CA TYR A 341 -15.98 -6.15 -5.03
C TYR A 341 -16.88 -6.97 -5.96
N VAL A 342 -17.38 -6.37 -7.06
CA VAL A 342 -18.25 -7.04 -8.03
C VAL A 342 -17.54 -8.27 -8.61
N HIS A 343 -16.30 -8.13 -9.09
CA HIS A 343 -15.47 -9.23 -9.54
C HIS A 343 -15.38 -10.35 -8.48
N SER A 344 -15.05 -10.00 -7.24
CA SER A 344 -14.90 -10.97 -6.16
C SER A 344 -16.21 -11.71 -5.84
N GLN A 345 -17.38 -11.04 -5.94
CA GLN A 345 -18.68 -11.71 -5.78
C GLN A 345 -18.94 -12.73 -6.89
N VAL A 346 -18.61 -12.42 -8.15
CA VAL A 346 -18.73 -13.35 -9.27
C VAL A 346 -17.82 -14.56 -9.06
N VAL A 347 -16.55 -14.31 -8.72
CA VAL A 347 -15.57 -15.38 -8.44
C VAL A 347 -16.05 -16.24 -7.27
N GLY A 348 -16.54 -15.64 -6.19
CA GLY A 348 -17.05 -16.36 -5.02
C GLY A 348 -18.20 -17.29 -5.35
N LYS A 349 -19.25 -16.77 -6.00
CA LYS A 349 -20.43 -17.55 -6.40
C LYS A 349 -20.07 -18.70 -7.34
N THR A 350 -19.27 -18.42 -8.37
CA THR A 350 -18.89 -19.42 -9.35
C THR A 350 -18.00 -20.50 -8.74
N THR A 351 -17.06 -20.11 -7.88
CA THR A 351 -16.21 -21.04 -7.11
C THR A 351 -17.05 -21.98 -6.25
N ALA A 352 -18.01 -21.43 -5.49
CA ALA A 352 -18.89 -22.23 -4.63
C ALA A 352 -19.72 -23.23 -5.43
N ILE A 353 -20.31 -22.82 -6.57
CA ILE A 353 -21.07 -23.69 -7.45
C ILE A 353 -20.19 -24.83 -8.01
N LEU A 354 -18.99 -24.52 -8.50
CA LEU A 354 -18.08 -25.52 -9.04
C LEU A 354 -17.60 -26.50 -7.96
N CYS A 355 -17.29 -26.01 -6.75
CA CYS A 355 -16.94 -26.87 -5.62
C CYS A 355 -18.10 -27.79 -5.21
N ASP A 356 -19.35 -27.29 -5.22
CA ASP A 356 -20.55 -28.09 -4.95
C ASP A 356 -20.73 -29.22 -5.96
N ILE A 357 -20.57 -28.93 -7.26
CA ILE A 357 -20.64 -29.94 -8.33
C ILE A 357 -19.54 -31.00 -8.14
N ILE A 358 -18.31 -30.58 -7.87
CA ILE A 358 -17.18 -31.52 -7.62
C ILE A 358 -17.48 -32.40 -6.43
N LEU A 359 -17.99 -31.87 -5.31
CA LEU A 359 -18.30 -32.63 -4.11
C LEU A 359 -19.40 -33.66 -4.33
N LEU A 360 -20.43 -33.37 -5.15
CA LEU A 360 -21.48 -34.32 -5.50
C LEU A 360 -20.96 -35.54 -6.26
N GLU A 361 -19.93 -35.37 -7.06
CA GLU A 361 -19.31 -36.46 -7.84
C GLU A 361 -18.17 -37.16 -7.06
N GLU A 362 -17.42 -36.41 -6.27
CA GLU A 362 -16.27 -36.87 -5.49
C GLU A 362 -16.40 -36.42 -4.01
N PRO A 363 -17.18 -37.14 -3.17
CA PRO A 363 -17.54 -36.71 -1.81
C PRO A 363 -16.35 -36.46 -0.85
N ASN A 364 -15.17 -36.99 -1.17
CA ASN A 364 -13.97 -36.86 -0.35
C ASN A 364 -12.93 -35.90 -0.96
N PHE A 365 -13.27 -35.21 -2.03
CA PHE A 365 -12.31 -34.35 -2.76
C PHE A 365 -11.69 -33.25 -1.88
N PHE A 366 -12.47 -32.68 -0.95
CA PHE A 366 -12.02 -31.60 -0.06
C PHE A 366 -11.56 -32.10 1.34
N ASP A 367 -11.30 -33.40 1.51
CA ASP A 367 -10.93 -33.97 2.82
C ASP A 367 -9.50 -33.63 3.28
N ASP A 368 -8.70 -32.97 2.46
CA ASP A 368 -7.45 -32.33 2.90
C ASP A 368 -7.72 -31.17 3.88
N ILE A 369 -8.91 -30.58 3.84
CA ILE A 369 -9.37 -29.54 4.75
C ILE A 369 -9.94 -30.21 6.01
N GLU A 370 -9.20 -30.16 7.12
CA GLU A 370 -9.52 -30.89 8.36
C GLU A 370 -10.93 -30.61 8.87
N GLN A 371 -11.35 -29.33 8.89
CA GLN A 371 -12.69 -28.95 9.34
C GLN A 371 -13.81 -29.49 8.44
N ILE A 372 -13.56 -29.67 7.14
CA ILE A 372 -14.52 -30.27 6.20
C ILE A 372 -14.57 -31.80 6.39
N ARG A 373 -13.39 -32.44 6.50
CA ARG A 373 -13.29 -33.88 6.72
C ARG A 373 -14.00 -34.34 8.01
N ALA A 374 -14.00 -33.51 9.05
CA ALA A 374 -14.66 -33.82 10.32
C ALA A 374 -16.19 -33.86 10.23
N ILE A 375 -16.80 -33.35 9.16
CA ILE A 375 -18.25 -33.34 9.00
C ILE A 375 -18.73 -34.65 8.38
N THR A 376 -19.48 -35.43 9.14
CA THR A 376 -19.98 -36.74 8.72
C THR A 376 -21.31 -36.71 7.96
N ASN A 377 -22.15 -35.70 8.23
CA ASN A 377 -23.39 -35.50 7.48
C ASN A 377 -23.09 -34.85 6.12
N PHE A 378 -23.52 -35.50 5.04
CA PHE A 378 -23.19 -35.06 3.68
C PHE A 378 -23.79 -33.67 3.32
N ASP A 379 -25.05 -33.40 3.72
CA ASP A 379 -25.67 -32.12 3.43
C ASP A 379 -25.00 -30.98 4.21
N ALA A 380 -24.62 -31.22 5.45
CA ALA A 380 -23.85 -30.28 6.26
C ALA A 380 -22.43 -30.06 5.66
N LYS A 381 -21.78 -31.13 5.18
CA LYS A 381 -20.49 -31.05 4.49
C LYS A 381 -20.58 -30.23 3.22
N ARG A 382 -21.64 -30.47 2.43
CA ARG A 382 -21.93 -29.73 1.21
C ARG A 382 -22.08 -28.24 1.49
N GLN A 383 -22.89 -27.85 2.48
CA GLN A 383 -23.07 -26.45 2.86
C GLN A 383 -21.76 -25.83 3.35
N ALA A 384 -20.98 -26.55 4.15
CA ALA A 384 -19.69 -26.07 4.65
C ALA A 384 -18.68 -25.83 3.53
N VAL A 385 -18.61 -26.72 2.52
CA VAL A 385 -17.76 -26.55 1.34
C VAL A 385 -18.23 -25.35 0.53
N TYR A 386 -19.54 -25.20 0.30
CA TYR A 386 -20.10 -24.06 -0.43
C TYR A 386 -19.74 -22.75 0.24
N ASP A 387 -19.99 -22.60 1.54
CA ASP A 387 -19.73 -21.38 2.29
C ASP A 387 -18.22 -21.06 2.35
N PHE A 388 -17.40 -22.08 2.52
CA PHE A 388 -15.94 -21.93 2.55
C PHE A 388 -15.40 -21.45 1.18
N ALA A 389 -15.84 -22.10 0.10
CA ALA A 389 -15.46 -21.77 -1.26
C ALA A 389 -15.93 -20.36 -1.67
N MET A 390 -17.17 -20.01 -1.29
CA MET A 390 -17.74 -18.66 -1.47
C MET A 390 -16.84 -17.59 -0.83
N ASN A 391 -16.50 -17.77 0.44
CA ASN A 391 -15.66 -16.82 1.17
C ASN A 391 -14.22 -16.75 0.61
N CYS A 392 -13.64 -17.88 0.20
CA CYS A 392 -12.34 -17.89 -0.48
C CYS A 392 -12.36 -17.03 -1.74
N GLY A 393 -13.38 -17.18 -2.59
CA GLY A 393 -13.51 -16.40 -3.81
C GLY A 393 -13.86 -14.93 -3.55
N VAL A 394 -14.71 -14.62 -2.56
CA VAL A 394 -15.06 -13.23 -2.23
C VAL A 394 -13.87 -12.45 -1.66
N LEU A 395 -12.97 -13.12 -0.93
CA LEU A 395 -11.87 -12.45 -0.23
C LEU A 395 -10.51 -12.58 -0.94
N HIS A 396 -10.41 -13.32 -2.06
CA HIS A 396 -9.11 -13.58 -2.70
C HIS A 396 -8.37 -12.31 -3.11
N ASP A 397 -9.09 -11.29 -3.52
CA ASP A 397 -8.56 -10.04 -4.07
C ASP A 397 -8.57 -8.85 -3.09
N VAL A 398 -8.81 -9.10 -1.81
CA VAL A 398 -8.85 -8.03 -0.79
C VAL A 398 -7.58 -7.16 -0.76
N GLY A 399 -6.45 -7.70 -1.18
CA GLY A 399 -5.19 -6.97 -1.27
C GLY A 399 -5.14 -5.95 -2.41
N LYS A 400 -5.97 -6.07 -3.46
CA LYS A 400 -6.04 -5.12 -4.58
C LYS A 400 -6.43 -3.71 -4.14
N ILE A 401 -7.13 -3.57 -3.01
CA ILE A 401 -7.51 -2.26 -2.47
C ILE A 401 -6.29 -1.34 -2.29
N ASN A 402 -5.15 -1.88 -1.88
CA ASN A 402 -3.92 -1.10 -1.71
C ASN A 402 -3.36 -0.55 -3.02
N PHE A 403 -3.75 -1.10 -4.15
CA PHE A 403 -3.21 -0.80 -5.48
C PHE A 403 -4.28 -0.32 -6.45
N ILE A 404 -5.44 0.12 -5.95
CA ILE A 404 -6.58 0.51 -6.80
C ILE A 404 -6.20 1.57 -7.84
N ASN A 405 -5.30 2.48 -7.50
CA ASN A 405 -4.81 3.50 -8.41
C ASN A 405 -4.02 2.96 -9.60
N LEU A 406 -3.42 1.77 -9.46
CA LEU A 406 -2.82 1.06 -10.59
C LEU A 406 -3.87 0.28 -11.36
N PHE A 407 -4.78 -0.41 -10.65
CA PHE A 407 -5.84 -1.20 -11.28
C PHE A 407 -6.88 -0.35 -12.02
N SER A 408 -7.14 0.89 -11.58
CA SER A 408 -8.04 1.83 -12.28
C SER A 408 -7.41 2.54 -13.46
N ARG A 409 -6.08 2.45 -13.63
CA ARG A 409 -5.37 3.12 -14.72
C ARG A 409 -5.50 2.34 -16.01
N THR A 410 -6.19 2.90 -17.00
CA THR A 410 -6.55 2.25 -18.25
C THR A 410 -6.09 2.98 -19.50
N ALA A 411 -5.54 4.18 -19.35
CA ALA A 411 -5.15 5.04 -20.47
C ALA A 411 -3.94 4.50 -21.27
N ARG A 412 -3.15 3.61 -20.69
CA ARG A 412 -2.00 2.93 -21.31
C ARG A 412 -1.77 1.54 -20.72
N GLN A 413 -0.98 0.75 -21.42
CA GLN A 413 -0.46 -0.49 -20.84
C GLN A 413 0.46 -0.20 -19.65
N TRP A 414 0.45 -1.09 -18.68
CA TRP A 414 1.35 -1.00 -17.52
C TRP A 414 2.78 -1.30 -17.93
N PHE A 415 3.73 -0.67 -17.24
CA PHE A 415 5.13 -1.04 -17.30
C PHE A 415 5.41 -2.29 -16.46
N ASP A 416 6.49 -2.99 -16.74
CA ASP A 416 6.85 -4.22 -16.02
C ASP A 416 6.93 -3.99 -14.50
N GLU A 417 7.49 -2.84 -14.07
CA GLU A 417 7.56 -2.48 -12.65
C GLU A 417 6.17 -2.30 -12.01
N GLU A 418 5.19 -1.79 -12.75
CA GLU A 418 3.80 -1.65 -12.26
C GLU A 418 3.13 -3.02 -12.14
N TYR A 419 3.38 -3.93 -13.09
CA TYR A 419 2.94 -5.32 -12.98
C TYR A 419 3.52 -6.01 -11.75
N GLU A 420 4.82 -5.84 -11.48
CA GLU A 420 5.45 -6.43 -10.29
C GLU A 420 4.86 -5.85 -8.99
N ILE A 421 4.58 -4.55 -8.93
CA ILE A 421 3.93 -3.92 -7.78
C ILE A 421 2.52 -4.49 -7.57
N THR A 422 1.73 -4.65 -8.64
CA THR A 422 0.37 -5.18 -8.51
C THR A 422 0.35 -6.64 -8.06
N ARG A 423 1.37 -7.45 -8.34
CA ARG A 423 1.49 -8.83 -7.85
C ARG A 423 1.57 -8.92 -6.32
N LEU A 424 2.01 -7.85 -5.66
CA LEU A 424 2.03 -7.78 -4.20
C LEU A 424 0.64 -7.89 -3.56
N HIS A 425 -0.47 -7.71 -4.32
CA HIS A 425 -1.81 -7.84 -3.77
C HIS A 425 -2.06 -9.21 -3.13
N THR A 426 -1.44 -10.27 -3.65
CA THR A 426 -1.57 -11.62 -3.10
C THR A 426 -0.97 -11.72 -1.70
N ILE A 427 0.23 -11.16 -1.51
CA ILE A 427 0.93 -11.13 -0.22
C ILE A 427 0.19 -10.22 0.77
N VAL A 428 -0.23 -9.05 0.31
CA VAL A 428 -0.98 -8.07 1.13
C VAL A 428 -2.33 -8.64 1.56
N GLY A 429 -3.06 -9.27 0.63
CA GLY A 429 -4.33 -9.92 0.90
C GLY A 429 -4.19 -11.05 1.92
N HIS A 430 -3.19 -11.93 1.72
CA HIS A 430 -2.87 -12.99 2.67
C HIS A 430 -2.62 -12.45 4.08
N LYS A 431 -1.68 -11.52 4.25
CA LYS A 431 -1.34 -10.95 5.56
C LYS A 431 -2.54 -10.27 6.22
N ARG A 432 -3.38 -9.60 5.43
CA ARG A 432 -4.60 -8.95 5.93
C ARG A 432 -5.60 -9.97 6.47
N LEU A 433 -5.86 -11.05 5.74
CA LEU A 433 -6.78 -12.10 6.17
C LEU A 433 -6.21 -12.95 7.31
N ASP A 434 -4.90 -13.14 7.34
CA ASP A 434 -4.18 -13.89 8.39
C ASP A 434 -4.18 -13.16 9.75
N THR A 435 -4.44 -11.87 9.76
CA THR A 435 -4.45 -11.05 10.98
C THR A 435 -5.56 -11.45 11.96
N CYS A 436 -6.70 -11.99 11.46
CA CYS A 436 -7.84 -12.35 12.29
C CYS A 436 -8.20 -13.85 12.15
N ALA A 437 -8.42 -14.51 13.27
CA ALA A 437 -8.75 -15.95 13.31
C ALA A 437 -9.99 -16.31 12.48
N SER A 438 -10.97 -15.41 12.35
CA SER A 438 -12.18 -15.64 11.56
C SER A 438 -11.94 -15.67 10.04
N THR A 439 -10.82 -15.12 9.55
CA THR A 439 -10.49 -15.06 8.11
C THR A 439 -9.20 -15.81 7.77
N HIS A 440 -8.44 -16.28 8.75
CA HIS A 440 -7.16 -16.97 8.57
C HIS A 440 -7.25 -18.10 7.52
N ASN A 441 -8.30 -18.91 7.55
CA ASN A 441 -8.48 -20.04 6.63
C ASN A 441 -8.67 -19.62 5.17
N TYR A 442 -9.08 -18.38 4.88
CA TYR A 442 -9.25 -17.83 3.53
C TYR A 442 -7.97 -17.20 2.99
N ALA A 443 -7.00 -16.93 3.85
CA ALA A 443 -5.75 -16.28 3.50
C ALA A 443 -4.95 -17.02 2.40
N ALA A 444 -5.07 -18.35 2.37
CA ALA A 444 -4.44 -19.19 1.35
C ALA A 444 -4.98 -18.90 -0.06
N ALA A 445 -6.28 -18.59 -0.21
CA ALA A 445 -6.86 -18.22 -1.49
C ALA A 445 -6.29 -16.89 -1.99
N ALA A 446 -6.17 -15.89 -1.11
CA ALA A 446 -5.55 -14.62 -1.45
C ALA A 446 -4.08 -14.80 -1.89
N LEU A 447 -3.32 -15.70 -1.25
CA LEU A 447 -1.91 -15.92 -1.58
C LEU A 447 -1.72 -16.68 -2.89
N GLY A 448 -2.52 -17.73 -3.12
CA GLY A 448 -2.18 -18.79 -4.09
C GLY A 448 -2.94 -18.76 -5.42
N HIS A 449 -4.00 -17.93 -5.57
CA HIS A 449 -4.89 -17.99 -6.75
C HIS A 449 -4.20 -17.69 -8.09
N HIS A 450 -3.02 -17.08 -8.09
CA HIS A 450 -2.23 -16.85 -9.29
C HIS A 450 -1.10 -17.88 -9.50
N SER A 451 -0.94 -18.87 -8.61
CA SER A 451 0.06 -19.92 -8.77
C SER A 451 -0.40 -20.95 -9.80
N TRP A 452 0.53 -21.43 -10.64
CA TRP A 452 0.22 -22.48 -11.59
C TRP A 452 0.16 -23.85 -10.91
N TYR A 453 -0.70 -24.72 -11.44
CA TYR A 453 -0.92 -26.07 -10.90
C TYR A 453 0.36 -26.90 -10.82
N ASP A 454 1.22 -26.84 -11.85
CA ASP A 454 2.49 -27.57 -11.92
C ASP A 454 3.64 -26.88 -11.14
N GLY A 455 3.43 -25.68 -10.63
CA GLY A 455 4.43 -24.88 -9.91
C GLY A 455 5.50 -24.25 -10.82
N SER A 456 5.38 -24.36 -12.14
CA SER A 456 6.40 -23.81 -13.06
C SER A 456 6.37 -22.31 -13.20
N HIS A 457 5.22 -21.67 -12.93
CA HIS A 457 4.99 -20.24 -13.11
C HIS A 457 3.99 -19.73 -12.05
N GLY A 458 3.67 -18.44 -12.15
CA GLY A 458 2.74 -17.76 -11.26
C GLY A 458 3.45 -17.00 -10.12
N TYR A 459 2.67 -16.47 -9.21
CA TYR A 459 3.17 -15.70 -8.07
C TYR A 459 2.20 -15.80 -6.87
N PRO A 460 2.69 -15.54 -5.65
CA PRO A 460 4.09 -15.33 -5.29
C PRO A 460 4.86 -16.67 -5.18
N GLU A 461 6.17 -16.62 -5.33
CA GLU A 461 7.05 -17.82 -5.19
C GLU A 461 6.99 -18.44 -3.78
N THR A 462 6.55 -17.66 -2.80
CA THR A 462 6.39 -18.11 -1.41
C THR A 462 5.23 -19.06 -1.21
N TYR A 463 4.23 -19.09 -2.10
CA TYR A 463 3.13 -20.04 -2.03
C TYR A 463 3.61 -21.44 -2.42
N LYS A 464 3.41 -22.40 -1.53
CA LYS A 464 3.78 -23.81 -1.73
C LYS A 464 2.50 -24.64 -1.85
N ARG A 465 2.00 -24.77 -3.07
CA ARG A 465 0.71 -25.43 -3.37
C ARG A 465 0.56 -26.81 -2.71
N LEU A 466 1.56 -27.69 -2.85
CA LEU A 466 1.48 -29.06 -2.32
C LEU A 466 1.46 -29.11 -0.78
N ALA A 467 1.95 -28.10 -0.09
CA ALA A 467 1.91 -27.98 1.36
C ALA A 467 0.64 -27.29 1.88
N CYS A 468 -0.19 -26.72 0.97
CA CYS A 468 -1.40 -26.01 1.34
C CYS A 468 -2.58 -26.99 1.49
N PRO A 469 -3.23 -27.11 2.66
CA PRO A 469 -4.40 -27.97 2.84
C PRO A 469 -5.63 -27.48 2.05
N TYR A 470 -5.66 -26.22 1.67
CA TYR A 470 -6.77 -25.59 0.92
C TYR A 470 -6.55 -25.58 -0.60
N ARG A 471 -5.47 -26.26 -1.10
CA ARG A 471 -5.02 -26.17 -2.50
C ARG A 471 -6.11 -26.43 -3.53
N GLN A 472 -7.03 -27.37 -3.28
CA GLN A 472 -8.11 -27.69 -4.23
C GLN A 472 -9.04 -26.49 -4.43
N ILE A 473 -9.42 -25.80 -3.35
CA ILE A 473 -10.28 -24.60 -3.46
C ILE A 473 -9.49 -23.43 -4.06
N VAL A 474 -8.22 -23.28 -3.68
CA VAL A 474 -7.33 -22.26 -4.28
C VAL A 474 -7.21 -22.45 -5.80
N ASP A 475 -7.05 -23.70 -6.27
CA ASP A 475 -7.01 -24.02 -7.70
C ASP A 475 -8.32 -23.63 -8.41
N VAL A 476 -9.48 -23.85 -7.76
CA VAL A 476 -10.79 -23.44 -8.31
C VAL A 476 -10.89 -21.91 -8.36
N VAL A 477 -10.54 -21.21 -7.28
CA VAL A 477 -10.52 -19.73 -7.26
C VAL A 477 -9.63 -19.20 -8.40
N GLY A 478 -8.41 -19.75 -8.56
CA GLY A 478 -7.49 -19.29 -9.60
C GLY A 478 -7.99 -19.54 -11.04
N LEU A 479 -8.72 -20.62 -11.28
CA LEU A 479 -9.36 -20.87 -12.56
C LEU A 479 -10.49 -19.86 -12.84
N ILE A 480 -11.37 -19.65 -11.87
CA ILE A 480 -12.54 -18.77 -12.02
C ILE A 480 -12.11 -17.30 -12.10
N ASP A 481 -11.17 -16.87 -11.26
CA ASP A 481 -10.55 -15.54 -11.35
C ASP A 481 -9.97 -15.27 -12.74
N TRP A 482 -9.22 -16.24 -13.28
CA TRP A 482 -8.65 -16.10 -14.61
C TRP A 482 -9.71 -16.01 -15.72
N ILE A 483 -10.78 -16.81 -15.65
CA ILE A 483 -11.88 -16.76 -16.62
C ILE A 483 -12.55 -15.38 -16.56
N ASP A 484 -12.90 -14.89 -15.37
CA ASP A 484 -13.57 -13.59 -15.20
C ASP A 484 -12.70 -12.44 -15.69
N ASN A 485 -11.42 -12.40 -15.28
CA ASN A 485 -10.49 -11.36 -15.72
C ASN A 485 -10.28 -11.37 -17.25
N THR A 486 -10.25 -12.54 -17.87
CA THR A 486 -10.08 -12.65 -19.34
C THR A 486 -11.35 -12.23 -20.08
N LEU A 487 -12.52 -12.52 -19.53
CA LEU A 487 -13.82 -12.21 -20.13
C LEU A 487 -14.17 -10.71 -19.96
N ASN A 488 -14.03 -10.18 -18.75
CA ASN A 488 -14.62 -8.90 -18.36
C ASN A 488 -13.60 -7.76 -18.28
N ARG A 489 -12.29 -8.07 -18.20
CA ARG A 489 -11.23 -7.07 -18.01
C ARG A 489 -10.06 -7.19 -19.00
N PRO A 490 -10.30 -7.54 -20.30
CA PRO A 490 -9.20 -7.73 -21.27
C PRO A 490 -8.38 -6.44 -21.46
N TRP A 491 -9.01 -5.28 -21.33
CA TRP A 491 -8.40 -3.96 -21.46
C TRP A 491 -7.39 -3.63 -20.36
N LEU A 492 -7.55 -4.17 -19.15
CA LEU A 492 -6.58 -3.99 -18.05
C LEU A 492 -5.21 -4.57 -18.40
N TYR A 493 -5.20 -5.64 -19.19
CA TYR A 493 -3.99 -6.39 -19.53
C TYR A 493 -3.52 -6.18 -20.98
N GLY A 494 -4.18 -5.26 -21.72
CA GLY A 494 -3.84 -5.00 -23.13
C GLY A 494 -4.11 -6.16 -24.07
N HIS A 495 -4.98 -7.12 -23.69
CA HIS A 495 -5.33 -8.28 -24.50
C HIS A 495 -6.59 -8.01 -25.34
N PRO A 496 -6.69 -8.61 -26.55
CA PRO A 496 -7.91 -8.55 -27.32
C PRO A 496 -9.06 -9.24 -26.58
N LYS A 497 -10.27 -8.68 -26.71
CA LYS A 497 -11.48 -9.28 -26.11
C LYS A 497 -11.73 -10.65 -26.75
N LYS A 498 -11.85 -11.69 -25.90
CA LYS A 498 -12.19 -13.06 -26.27
C LYS A 498 -13.64 -13.36 -25.91
N ASN A 499 -14.29 -14.23 -26.66
CA ASN A 499 -15.58 -14.76 -26.27
C ASN A 499 -15.42 -15.90 -25.24
N PHE A 500 -16.51 -16.30 -24.61
CA PHE A 500 -16.48 -17.31 -23.55
C PHE A 500 -15.91 -18.64 -24.03
N GLU A 501 -16.29 -19.09 -25.23
CA GLU A 501 -15.83 -20.33 -25.82
C GLU A 501 -14.32 -20.35 -26.08
N GLU A 502 -13.77 -19.24 -26.58
CA GLU A 502 -12.32 -19.08 -26.80
C GLU A 502 -11.56 -19.15 -25.47
N ILE A 503 -12.10 -18.56 -24.41
CA ILE A 503 -11.52 -18.58 -23.05
C ILE A 503 -11.50 -20.00 -22.50
N ILE A 504 -12.59 -20.75 -22.65
CA ILE A 504 -12.66 -22.15 -22.22
C ILE A 504 -11.65 -23.02 -23.01
N GLN A 505 -11.56 -22.84 -24.32
CA GLN A 505 -10.55 -23.58 -25.10
C GLN A 505 -9.12 -23.26 -24.68
N GLU A 506 -8.83 -22.01 -24.35
CA GLU A 506 -7.53 -21.62 -23.80
C GLU A 506 -7.28 -22.27 -22.42
N ALA A 507 -8.26 -22.27 -21.51
CA ALA A 507 -8.15 -22.95 -20.23
C ALA A 507 -7.83 -24.45 -20.40
N LEU A 508 -8.52 -25.12 -21.35
CA LEU A 508 -8.26 -26.53 -21.69
C LEU A 508 -6.85 -26.74 -22.25
N SER A 509 -6.31 -25.81 -23.03
CA SER A 509 -4.95 -25.89 -23.57
C SER A 509 -3.85 -25.77 -22.50
N LEU A 510 -4.19 -25.22 -21.34
CA LEU A 510 -3.32 -25.04 -20.18
C LEU A 510 -3.49 -26.14 -19.12
N GLU A 511 -4.21 -27.21 -19.44
CA GLU A 511 -4.40 -28.39 -18.58
C GLU A 511 -3.07 -29.00 -18.15
N GLY A 512 -2.99 -29.32 -16.86
CA GLY A 512 -1.79 -29.92 -16.24
C GLY A 512 -0.62 -28.95 -16.05
N LYS A 513 -0.71 -27.74 -16.60
CA LYS A 513 0.27 -26.66 -16.41
C LYS A 513 -0.28 -25.61 -15.46
N ARG A 514 -1.15 -24.74 -15.98
CA ARG A 514 -1.77 -23.68 -15.19
C ARG A 514 -2.93 -24.18 -14.34
N PHE A 515 -3.76 -25.05 -14.90
CA PHE A 515 -4.98 -25.54 -14.28
C PHE A 515 -4.93 -27.04 -14.02
N SER A 516 -5.58 -27.45 -12.93
CA SER A 516 -5.70 -28.85 -12.56
C SER A 516 -6.45 -29.64 -13.64
N PRO A 517 -5.95 -30.85 -14.06
CA PRO A 517 -6.65 -31.72 -15.00
C PRO A 517 -8.08 -32.06 -14.57
N LEU A 518 -8.32 -32.17 -13.26
CA LEU A 518 -9.66 -32.43 -12.73
C LEU A 518 -10.60 -31.24 -13.04
N LEU A 519 -10.15 -30.00 -12.83
CA LEU A 519 -10.96 -28.81 -13.08
C LEU A 519 -11.23 -28.62 -14.58
N THR A 520 -10.22 -28.83 -15.43
CA THR A 520 -10.40 -28.73 -16.88
C THR A 520 -11.31 -29.83 -17.42
N ALA A 521 -11.30 -31.02 -16.81
CA ALA A 521 -12.27 -32.08 -17.15
C ALA A 521 -13.72 -31.62 -16.92
N ARG A 522 -13.99 -30.84 -15.87
CA ARG A 522 -15.33 -30.29 -15.60
C ARG A 522 -15.74 -29.23 -16.63
N LEU A 523 -14.78 -28.46 -17.16
CA LEU A 523 -15.06 -27.52 -18.25
C LEU A 523 -15.41 -28.18 -19.59
N ARG A 524 -15.26 -29.51 -19.75
CA ARG A 524 -15.74 -30.26 -20.91
C ARG A 524 -17.22 -30.67 -20.78
N ASP A 525 -17.79 -30.61 -19.58
CA ASP A 525 -19.20 -30.89 -19.35
C ASP A 525 -20.06 -29.66 -19.70
N SER A 526 -20.96 -29.82 -20.67
CA SER A 526 -21.81 -28.72 -21.15
C SER A 526 -22.75 -28.18 -20.07
N SER A 527 -23.18 -29.01 -19.12
CA SER A 527 -24.07 -28.58 -18.02
C SER A 527 -23.31 -27.73 -17.01
N VAL A 528 -22.07 -28.09 -16.69
CA VAL A 528 -21.18 -27.30 -15.82
C VAL A 528 -20.85 -25.94 -16.47
N LEU A 529 -20.49 -25.96 -17.76
CA LEU A 529 -20.23 -24.73 -18.51
C LEU A 529 -21.42 -23.79 -18.55
N GLU A 530 -22.62 -24.31 -18.72
CA GLU A 530 -23.81 -23.47 -18.74
C GLU A 530 -24.08 -22.84 -17.36
N HIS A 531 -23.89 -23.56 -16.27
CA HIS A 531 -23.97 -22.98 -14.91
C HIS A 531 -22.96 -21.87 -14.70
N ILE A 532 -21.70 -22.09 -15.08
CA ILE A 532 -20.64 -21.09 -15.00
C ILE A 532 -21.03 -19.85 -15.83
N ARG A 533 -21.42 -20.06 -17.10
CA ARG A 533 -21.85 -19.00 -18.03
C ARG A 533 -22.98 -18.14 -17.46
N GLN A 534 -24.04 -18.79 -16.93
CA GLN A 534 -25.17 -18.08 -16.34
C GLN A 534 -24.77 -17.25 -15.14
N THR A 535 -23.84 -17.71 -14.31
CA THR A 535 -23.35 -16.94 -13.16
C THR A 535 -22.63 -15.67 -13.62
N PHE A 536 -21.82 -15.75 -14.68
CA PHE A 536 -21.15 -14.58 -15.26
C PHE A 536 -22.12 -13.59 -15.95
N LEU A 537 -23.22 -14.09 -16.53
CA LEU A 537 -24.22 -13.25 -17.20
C LEU A 537 -25.20 -12.59 -16.21
N SER A 538 -25.37 -13.14 -15.01
CA SER A 538 -26.29 -12.66 -13.98
C SER A 538 -25.66 -11.70 -12.98
N ALA A 539 -24.36 -11.48 -13.06
CA ALA A 539 -23.56 -10.59 -12.22
C ALA A 539 -23.30 -9.25 -12.92
#